data_7b500930cdd4c287652850bff8700235
#
_entry.id   7b500930cdd4c287652850bff8700235
#
_cell.length_a   1.000
_cell.length_b   1.000
_cell.length_c   1.000
_cell.angle_alpha   90.00
_cell.angle_beta   90.00
_cell.angle_gamma   90.00
#
_symmetry.space_group_name_H-M   'P 1'
#
loop_
_entity.id
_entity.type
_entity.pdbx_description
1 polymer ?
#
loop_
_entity_poly.entity_id
_entity_poly.type
_entity_poly.pdbx_seq_one_letter_code
_entity_poly.pdbx_strand_id
1 'polypeptide(L)'
;MRVVVGSLNPTKIEGVRRAFNQFFDDVIVKGVEVNSGVGNQPFNNDVVKGAINRAINSFQDCDFSVGIEAGLFSLKKTLTGYIDFQVAAIYNGKRITIGFGPGFEYPPVVLSLIHI
;
A
#
# COMPACT_ATOMS: atom_id res chain seq x y z
N MET A 1 -12.63 -17.61 -2.12
CA MET A 1 -11.26 -17.06 -1.93
C MET A 1 -11.28 -16.05 -0.81
N ARG A 2 -10.32 -16.14 0.09
CA ARG A 2 -10.19 -15.23 1.22
C ARG A 2 -9.00 -14.31 1.02
N VAL A 3 -9.23 -13.01 1.16
CA VAL A 3 -8.19 -11.99 1.05
C VAL A 3 -8.22 -11.13 2.30
N VAL A 4 -7.07 -10.91 2.91
CA VAL A 4 -6.93 -10.05 4.09
C VAL A 4 -6.15 -8.81 3.71
N VAL A 5 -6.65 -7.65 4.11
CA VAL A 5 -5.96 -6.37 3.90
C VAL A 5 -5.39 -5.91 5.23
N GLY A 6 -4.11 -5.55 5.24
CA GLY A 6 -3.42 -5.05 6.43
C GLY A 6 -3.77 -3.61 6.75
N SER A 7 -5.06 -3.30 6.83
CA SER A 7 -5.60 -1.99 7.15
C SER A 7 -7.07 -2.11 7.53
N LEU A 8 -7.55 -1.19 8.35
CA LEU A 8 -8.98 -1.06 8.65
C LEU A 8 -9.64 0.02 7.78
N ASN A 9 -8.91 0.67 6.89
CA ASN A 9 -9.44 1.73 6.04
C ASN A 9 -10.44 1.15 5.03
N PRO A 10 -11.73 1.55 5.07
CA PRO A 10 -12.74 1.02 4.16
C PRO A 10 -12.44 1.23 2.68
N THR A 11 -11.82 2.35 2.33
CA THR A 11 -11.46 2.66 0.95
C THR A 11 -10.42 1.66 0.41
N LYS A 12 -9.43 1.32 1.23
CA LYS A 12 -8.41 0.33 0.86
C LYS A 12 -9.02 -1.06 0.73
N ILE A 13 -9.89 -1.44 1.67
CA ILE A 13 -10.58 -2.74 1.65
C ILE A 13 -11.43 -2.86 0.39
N GLU A 14 -12.20 -1.83 0.06
CA GLU A 14 -13.06 -1.83 -1.13
C GLU A 14 -12.23 -1.85 -2.41
N GLY A 15 -11.13 -1.11 -2.47
CA GLY A 15 -10.23 -1.13 -3.61
C GLY A 15 -9.66 -2.52 -3.88
N VAL A 16 -9.27 -3.21 -2.84
CA VAL A 16 -8.76 -4.59 -2.94
C VAL A 16 -9.87 -5.53 -3.42
N ARG A 17 -11.08 -5.41 -2.88
CA ARG A 17 -12.22 -6.22 -3.33
C ARG A 17 -12.48 -6.05 -4.82
N ARG A 18 -12.54 -4.81 -5.29
CA ARG A 18 -12.78 -4.52 -6.71
C ARG A 18 -11.69 -5.08 -7.61
N ALA A 19 -10.44 -4.94 -7.19
CA ALA A 19 -9.30 -5.45 -7.96
C ALA A 19 -9.35 -6.97 -8.08
N PHE A 20 -9.54 -7.67 -6.97
CA PHE A 20 -9.60 -9.13 -6.98
C PHE A 20 -10.83 -9.66 -7.74
N ASN A 21 -11.97 -8.97 -7.63
CA ASN A 21 -13.17 -9.38 -8.34
C ASN A 21 -13.07 -9.29 -9.87
N GLN A 22 -12.08 -8.58 -10.38
CA GLN A 22 -11.83 -8.56 -11.83
C GLN A 22 -11.25 -9.89 -12.34
N PHE A 23 -10.64 -10.68 -11.47
CA PHE A 23 -9.94 -11.90 -11.83
C PHE A 23 -10.52 -13.15 -11.19
N PHE A 24 -11.24 -13.01 -10.09
CA PHE A 24 -11.74 -14.12 -9.31
C PHE A 24 -13.20 -13.91 -8.95
N ASP A 25 -13.95 -15.00 -8.83
CA ASP A 25 -15.33 -14.98 -8.33
C ASP A 25 -15.34 -15.22 -6.82
N ASP A 26 -16.39 -14.73 -6.14
CA ASP A 26 -16.67 -15.01 -4.74
C ASP A 26 -15.51 -14.66 -3.80
N VAL A 27 -14.95 -13.49 -3.98
CA VAL A 27 -13.86 -13.00 -3.13
C VAL A 27 -14.44 -12.42 -1.83
N ILE A 28 -13.94 -12.91 -0.71
CA ILE A 28 -14.27 -12.38 0.63
C ILE A 28 -13.06 -11.59 1.11
N VAL A 29 -13.25 -10.31 1.38
CA VAL A 29 -12.17 -9.41 1.79
C VAL A 29 -12.41 -8.93 3.22
N LYS A 30 -11.39 -9.03 4.05
CA LYS A 30 -11.42 -8.61 5.45
C LYS A 30 -10.23 -7.72 5.73
N GLY A 31 -10.47 -6.62 6.45
CA GLY A 31 -9.40 -5.75 6.93
C GLY A 31 -8.97 -6.11 8.35
N VAL A 32 -7.68 -5.99 8.62
CA VAL A 32 -7.12 -6.16 9.97
C VAL A 32 -6.11 -5.07 10.23
N GLU A 33 -6.00 -4.67 11.48
CA GLU A 33 -4.99 -3.70 11.89
C GLU A 33 -3.65 -4.40 12.09
N VAL A 34 -2.61 -3.87 11.45
CA VAL A 34 -1.25 -4.39 11.58
C VAL A 34 -0.25 -3.24 11.61
N ASN A 35 0.93 -3.50 12.12
CA ASN A 35 2.02 -2.53 12.14
C ASN A 35 2.77 -2.57 10.80
N SER A 36 3.02 -1.40 10.23
CA SER A 36 3.81 -1.28 9.01
C SER A 36 5.31 -1.38 9.26
N GLY A 37 5.74 -1.13 10.49
CA GLY A 37 7.16 -1.10 10.84
C GLY A 37 7.93 0.10 10.28
N VAL A 38 7.22 1.09 9.73
CA VAL A 38 7.82 2.32 9.21
C VAL A 38 7.13 3.53 9.82
N GLY A 39 7.74 4.70 9.67
CA GLY A 39 7.17 5.95 10.20
C GLY A 39 5.88 6.37 9.52
N ASN A 40 5.25 7.42 10.04
CA ASN A 40 3.97 7.94 9.52
C ASN A 40 4.11 8.56 8.12
N GLN A 41 5.30 9.03 7.77
CA GLN A 41 5.59 9.58 6.46
C GLN A 41 6.81 8.85 5.87
N PRO A 42 6.60 7.66 5.29
CA PRO A 42 7.72 6.91 4.72
C PRO A 42 8.20 7.53 3.41
N PHE A 43 9.47 7.28 3.10
CA PHE A 43 10.13 7.74 1.88
C PHE A 43 10.75 6.56 1.13
N ASN A 44 10.69 6.61 -0.20
CA ASN A 44 11.43 5.68 -1.06
C ASN A 44 11.21 4.21 -0.64
N ASN A 45 12.28 3.50 -0.35
CA ASN A 45 12.20 2.07 -0.02
C ASN A 45 11.38 1.78 1.23
N ASP A 46 11.22 2.73 2.15
CA ASP A 46 10.38 2.54 3.33
C ASP A 46 8.90 2.44 2.98
N VAL A 47 8.46 3.04 1.87
CA VAL A 47 7.09 2.88 1.38
C VAL A 47 6.85 1.43 0.97
N VAL A 48 7.78 0.87 0.20
CA VAL A 48 7.72 -0.54 -0.23
C VAL A 48 7.81 -1.47 0.98
N LYS A 49 8.75 -1.19 1.88
CA LYS A 49 8.93 -1.96 3.11
C LYS A 49 7.66 -1.97 3.96
N GLY A 50 7.00 -0.81 4.09
CA GLY A 50 5.75 -0.70 4.83
C GLY A 50 4.63 -1.53 4.23
N ALA A 51 4.48 -1.50 2.91
CA ALA A 51 3.51 -2.33 2.21
C ALA A 51 3.79 -3.82 2.41
N ILE A 52 5.05 -4.24 2.27
CA ILE A 52 5.46 -5.63 2.48
C ILE A 52 5.18 -6.07 3.91
N ASN A 53 5.55 -5.26 4.89
CA ASN A 53 5.33 -5.58 6.30
C ASN A 53 3.83 -5.75 6.60
N ARG A 54 2.98 -4.88 6.06
CA ARG A 54 1.54 -5.00 6.23
C ARG A 54 1.00 -6.28 5.60
N ALA A 55 1.48 -6.63 4.42
CA ALA A 55 1.07 -7.87 3.75
C ALA A 55 1.47 -9.10 4.57
N ILE A 56 2.72 -9.17 5.02
CA ILE A 56 3.22 -10.31 5.80
C ILE A 56 2.50 -10.38 7.14
N ASN A 57 2.38 -9.26 7.86
CA ASN A 57 1.80 -9.24 9.20
C ASN A 57 0.30 -9.51 9.22
N SER A 58 -0.38 -9.32 8.09
CA SER A 58 -1.82 -9.60 7.97
C SER A 58 -2.13 -10.98 7.39
N PHE A 59 -1.13 -11.74 6.97
CA PHE A 59 -1.36 -13.06 6.40
C PHE A 59 -1.80 -14.04 7.48
N GLN A 60 -3.09 -14.36 7.47
CA GLN A 60 -3.68 -15.16 8.53
C GLN A 60 -4.93 -15.84 8.00
N ASP A 61 -4.86 -17.16 7.83
CA ASP A 61 -5.98 -17.98 7.40
C ASP A 61 -6.65 -17.44 6.12
N CYS A 62 -5.84 -17.19 5.10
CA CYS A 62 -6.28 -16.59 3.84
C CYS A 62 -5.46 -17.13 2.66
N ASP A 63 -5.97 -16.86 1.46
CA ASP A 63 -5.27 -17.20 0.22
C ASP A 63 -4.25 -16.12 -0.14
N PHE A 64 -4.62 -14.86 0.07
CA PHE A 64 -3.75 -13.72 -0.16
C PHE A 64 -3.92 -12.69 0.95
N SER A 65 -2.83 -12.01 1.26
CA SER A 65 -2.90 -10.79 2.06
C SER A 65 -2.31 -9.63 1.27
N VAL A 66 -2.82 -8.43 1.54
CA VAL A 66 -2.44 -7.22 0.81
C VAL A 66 -2.04 -6.14 1.81
N GLY A 67 -0.88 -5.57 1.60
CA GLY A 67 -0.44 -4.37 2.31
C GLY A 67 -0.41 -3.19 1.36
N ILE A 68 -0.95 -2.07 1.79
CA ILE A 68 -0.94 -0.84 1.01
C ILE A 68 -0.30 0.26 1.84
N GLU A 69 0.65 0.96 1.24
CA GLU A 69 1.32 2.09 1.86
C GLU A 69 1.45 3.21 0.84
N ALA A 70 1.37 4.44 1.30
CA ALA A 70 1.59 5.61 0.47
C ALA A 70 2.78 6.38 1.01
N GLY A 71 3.54 7.00 0.13
CA GLY A 71 4.64 7.83 0.56
C GLY A 71 5.34 8.51 -0.61
N LEU A 72 6.37 9.26 -0.28
CA LEU A 72 7.10 10.09 -1.22
C LEU A 72 8.31 9.38 -1.74
N PHE A 73 8.49 9.48 -3.06
CA PHE A 73 9.68 8.97 -3.74
C PHE A 73 10.44 10.14 -4.32
N SER A 74 11.74 10.16 -4.10
CA SER A 74 12.61 11.16 -4.71
C SER A 74 12.65 10.95 -6.22
N LEU A 75 12.38 12.03 -6.96
CA LEU A 75 12.44 11.99 -8.41
C LEU A 75 13.00 13.32 -8.89
N LYS A 76 14.24 13.30 -9.33
CA LYS A 76 14.94 14.49 -9.81
C LYS A 76 14.22 15.06 -11.03
N LYS A 77 14.40 16.37 -11.25
CA LYS A 77 13.84 17.09 -12.39
C LYS A 77 12.30 17.26 -12.35
N THR A 78 11.67 16.96 -11.23
CA THR A 78 10.32 17.43 -10.93
C THR A 78 10.41 18.76 -10.18
N LEU A 79 9.31 19.48 -10.09
CA LEU A 79 9.31 20.79 -9.43
C LEU A 79 9.72 20.70 -7.96
N THR A 80 9.21 19.71 -7.24
CA THR A 80 9.46 19.53 -5.81
C THR A 80 10.55 18.51 -5.51
N GLY A 81 10.89 17.66 -6.45
CA GLY A 81 11.82 16.55 -6.25
C GLY A 81 11.17 15.30 -5.69
N TYR A 82 9.85 15.30 -5.48
CA TYR A 82 9.12 14.18 -4.87
C TYR A 82 7.82 13.88 -5.58
N ILE A 83 7.50 12.58 -5.67
CA ILE A 83 6.21 12.09 -6.20
C ILE A 83 5.59 11.20 -5.13
N ASP A 84 4.31 11.40 -4.85
CA ASP A 84 3.54 10.50 -3.97
C ASP A 84 3.05 9.31 -4.77
N PHE A 85 3.44 8.12 -4.35
CA PHE A 85 2.93 6.87 -4.91
C PHE A 85 2.26 6.04 -3.84
N GLN A 86 1.23 5.30 -4.22
CA GLN A 86 0.72 4.20 -3.42
C GLN A 86 1.36 2.91 -3.90
N VAL A 87 1.77 2.08 -2.96
CA VAL A 87 2.39 0.80 -3.21
C VAL A 87 1.52 -0.29 -2.60
N ALA A 88 1.22 -1.31 -3.39
CA ALA A 88 0.51 -2.48 -2.93
C ALA A 88 1.44 -3.69 -2.98
N ALA A 89 1.54 -4.41 -1.87
CA ALA A 89 2.23 -5.69 -1.79
C ALA A 89 1.19 -6.80 -1.66
N ILE A 90 1.30 -7.83 -2.48
CA ILE A 90 0.40 -8.98 -2.46
C ILE A 90 1.21 -10.21 -2.09
N TYR A 91 0.80 -10.88 -1.01
CA TYR A 91 1.50 -12.02 -0.43
C TYR A 91 0.60 -13.24 -0.46
N ASN A 92 1.13 -14.37 -0.96
CA ASN A 92 0.38 -15.65 -1.00
C ASN A 92 0.87 -16.66 0.04
N GLY A 93 1.64 -16.22 1.01
CA GLY A 93 2.26 -17.09 2.00
C GLY A 93 3.66 -17.56 1.62
N LYS A 94 4.08 -17.35 0.38
CA LYS A 94 5.40 -17.76 -0.13
C LYS A 94 6.10 -16.66 -0.89
N ARG A 95 5.39 -15.91 -1.74
CA ARG A 95 5.93 -14.89 -2.61
C ARG A 95 5.19 -13.59 -2.44
N ILE A 96 5.92 -12.51 -2.64
CA ILE A 96 5.37 -11.15 -2.61
C ILE A 96 5.58 -10.53 -3.99
N THR A 97 4.51 -9.93 -4.51
CA THR A 97 4.58 -9.09 -5.70
C THR A 97 4.21 -7.66 -5.33
N ILE A 98 4.74 -6.70 -6.08
CA ILE A 98 4.56 -5.28 -5.81
C ILE A 98 3.90 -4.64 -7.01
N GLY A 99 2.92 -3.77 -6.74
CA GLY A 99 2.33 -2.89 -7.74
C GLY A 99 2.34 -1.45 -7.26
N PHE A 100 2.47 -0.52 -8.21
CA PHE A 100 2.42 0.90 -7.94
C PHE A 100 1.15 1.47 -8.55
N GLY A 101 0.47 2.33 -7.80
CA GLY A 101 -0.62 3.14 -8.32
C GLY A 101 -0.08 4.36 -9.06
N PRO A 102 -0.97 5.16 -9.68
CA PRO A 102 -0.56 6.41 -10.30
C PRO A 102 0.08 7.34 -9.28
N GLY A 103 1.17 7.97 -9.67
CA GLY A 103 1.86 8.93 -8.82
C GLY A 103 1.46 10.36 -9.17
N PHE A 104 1.64 11.26 -8.22
CA PHE A 104 1.44 12.67 -8.45
C PHE A 104 2.38 13.51 -7.60
N GLU A 105 2.57 14.75 -8.02
CA GLU A 105 3.41 15.70 -7.32
C GLU A 105 2.54 16.68 -6.54
N TYR A 106 2.81 16.83 -5.24
CA TYR A 106 2.14 17.87 -4.46
C TYR A 106 2.70 19.24 -4.84
N PRO A 107 1.86 20.30 -4.82
CA PRO A 107 2.40 21.66 -4.88
C PRO A 107 3.38 21.92 -3.73
N PRO A 108 4.40 22.78 -3.93
CA PRO A 108 5.41 23.04 -2.89
C PRO A 108 4.82 23.46 -1.53
N VAL A 109 3.73 24.21 -1.54
CA VAL A 109 3.08 24.65 -0.30
C VAL A 109 2.53 23.47 0.49
N VAL A 110 2.01 22.45 -0.19
CA VAL A 110 1.49 21.25 0.47
C VAL A 110 2.62 20.43 1.07
N LEU A 111 3.74 20.30 0.37
CA LEU A 111 4.92 19.61 0.90
C LEU A 111 5.43 20.26 2.18
N SER A 112 5.40 21.58 2.26
CA SER A 112 5.84 22.29 3.48
C SER A 112 4.94 21.94 4.67
N LEU A 113 3.65 21.65 4.44
CA LEU A 113 2.71 21.26 5.50
C LEU A 113 2.96 19.86 6.05
N ILE A 114 3.61 18.98 5.29
CA ILE A 114 3.97 17.63 5.76
C ILE A 114 5.42 17.54 6.22
N HIS A 115 6.04 18.67 6.46
CA HIS A 115 7.37 18.80 7.08
C HIS A 115 8.50 18.12 6.31
N ILE A 116 8.53 18.37 5.02
CA ILE A 116 9.62 17.89 4.15
C ILE A 116 10.60 18.99 3.82
#